data_c9bfc06f662416cd63c5f00c12c41e59
#
_entry.id   c9bfc06f662416cd63c5f00c12c41e59
#
_cell.length_a   1.000
_cell.length_b   1.000
_cell.length_c   1.000
_cell.angle_alpha   90.00
_cell.angle_beta   90.00
_cell.angle_gamma   90.00
#
_symmetry.space_group_name_H-M   'P 1'
#
loop_
_entity.id
_entity.type
_entity.pdbx_description
1 polymer ?
#
loop_
_entity_poly.entity_id
_entity_poly.type
_entity_poly.pdbx_seq_one_letter_code
_entity_poly.pdbx_strand_id
1 'polypeptide(L)'
;LMINYIDRGAIATAAPLLQDELQLSPSEIGWVLAVFYWAYAPLQPVMGWLADRIGPAIVLAAGFALWSLSTAATGLVWGLASLVVLRLLMGAGEATFYPSALSLLVRNVPPTQRALATATMQFGAVLGPDIGTLVGGMIMLHFGWRTMFVVMGCASLTWLFFWRRRLRAERESQASSAVAA
;
A
#
# COMPACT_ATOMS: atom_id res chain seq x y z
N LEU A 1 -6.17 4.27 -1.60
CA LEU A 1 -5.08 5.25 -1.54
C LEU A 1 -4.77 5.65 -0.09
N MET A 2 -5.79 5.96 0.72
CA MET A 2 -5.59 6.38 2.13
C MET A 2 -4.71 5.38 2.92
N ILE A 3 -5.00 4.08 2.89
CA ILE A 3 -4.19 3.04 3.59
C ILE A 3 -2.73 3.07 3.13
N ASN A 4 -2.48 3.19 1.83
CA ASN A 4 -1.15 3.28 1.25
C ASN A 4 -0.34 4.47 1.82
N TYR A 5 -0.99 5.63 1.96
CA TYR A 5 -0.33 6.82 2.49
C TYR A 5 -0.23 6.83 4.03
N ILE A 6 -1.09 6.11 4.73
CA ILE A 6 -0.96 5.84 6.16
C ILE A 6 0.36 5.10 6.44
N ASP A 7 0.65 4.05 5.67
CA ASP A 7 1.89 3.26 5.81
C ASP A 7 3.15 4.10 5.52
N ARG A 8 3.07 5.03 4.56
CA ARG A 8 4.17 5.98 4.26
C ARG A 8 4.41 6.98 5.40
N GLY A 9 3.37 7.47 6.06
CA GLY A 9 3.50 8.34 7.23
C GLY A 9 4.18 7.64 8.40
N ALA A 10 3.87 6.37 8.61
CA ALA A 10 4.40 5.57 9.71
C ALA A 10 5.93 5.44 9.71
N ILE A 11 6.57 5.24 8.54
CA ILE A 11 8.04 5.10 8.49
C ILE A 11 8.76 6.40 8.80
N ALA A 12 8.24 7.53 8.31
CA ALA A 12 8.84 8.84 8.59
C ALA A 12 8.81 9.14 10.09
N THR A 13 7.70 8.78 10.76
CA THR A 13 7.54 8.92 12.20
C THR A 13 8.47 8.00 12.99
N ALA A 14 8.69 6.77 12.50
CA ALA A 14 9.55 5.77 13.16
C ALA A 14 11.05 5.95 12.87
N ALA A 15 11.43 6.74 11.86
CA ALA A 15 12.81 6.85 11.40
C ALA A 15 13.84 7.15 12.51
N PRO A 16 13.61 8.08 13.47
CA PRO A 16 14.56 8.31 14.56
C PRO A 16 14.76 7.08 15.43
N LEU A 17 13.70 6.36 15.78
CA LEU A 17 13.79 5.17 16.63
C LEU A 17 14.46 3.99 15.91
N LEU A 18 14.19 3.85 14.60
CA LEU A 18 14.88 2.87 13.75
C LEU A 18 16.37 3.16 13.68
N GLN A 19 16.74 4.43 13.55
CA GLN A 19 18.12 4.88 13.52
C GLN A 19 18.84 4.52 14.81
N ASP A 20 18.23 4.84 15.95
CA ASP A 20 18.83 4.60 17.27
C ASP A 20 18.94 3.11 17.58
N GLU A 21 17.88 2.32 17.37
CA GLU A 21 17.88 0.89 17.74
C GLU A 21 18.73 0.03 16.81
N LEU A 22 18.72 0.33 15.50
CA LEU A 22 19.51 -0.42 14.50
C LEU A 22 20.90 0.17 14.29
N GLN A 23 21.28 1.20 15.05
CA GLN A 23 22.57 1.89 14.98
C GLN A 23 22.92 2.35 13.56
N LEU A 24 21.92 2.91 12.85
CA LEU A 24 22.07 3.38 11.48
C LEU A 24 22.57 4.81 11.44
N SER A 25 23.46 5.11 10.50
CA SER A 25 23.86 6.49 10.20
C SER A 25 22.72 7.28 9.55
N PRO A 26 22.74 8.62 9.61
CA PRO A 26 21.77 9.46 8.91
C PRO A 26 21.73 9.20 7.40
N SER A 27 22.86 8.86 6.78
CA SER A 27 22.95 8.50 5.37
C SER A 27 22.21 7.18 5.07
N GLU A 28 22.35 6.17 5.93
CA GLU A 28 21.68 4.88 5.77
C GLU A 28 20.16 5.01 5.90
N ILE A 29 19.66 5.82 6.83
CA ILE A 29 18.23 6.15 6.89
C ILE A 29 17.77 6.86 5.63
N GLY A 30 18.54 7.82 5.12
CA GLY A 30 18.25 8.45 3.82
C GLY A 30 18.13 7.44 2.68
N TRP A 31 19.06 6.49 2.61
CA TRP A 31 19.01 5.39 1.64
C TRP A 31 17.77 4.51 1.80
N VAL A 32 17.42 4.12 3.02
CA VAL A 32 16.22 3.33 3.33
C VAL A 32 14.94 4.02 2.85
N LEU A 33 14.85 5.34 3.00
CA LEU A 33 13.70 6.13 2.52
C LEU A 33 13.70 6.25 0.99
N ALA A 34 14.88 6.41 0.38
CA ALA A 34 15.02 6.59 -1.07
C ALA A 34 14.80 5.29 -1.86
N VAL A 35 15.28 4.16 -1.36
CA VAL A 35 15.26 2.87 -2.05
C VAL A 35 13.84 2.38 -2.37
N PHE A 36 12.86 2.78 -1.57
CA PHE A 36 11.45 2.57 -1.86
C PHE A 36 11.06 3.10 -3.25
N TYR A 37 11.48 4.34 -3.56
CA TYR A 37 11.15 4.98 -4.83
C TYR A 37 11.87 4.35 -6.03
N TRP A 38 13.00 3.69 -5.79
CA TRP A 38 13.74 2.99 -6.85
C TRP A 38 12.98 1.75 -7.36
N ALA A 39 12.16 1.12 -6.53
CA ALA A 39 11.23 0.08 -6.98
C ALA A 39 9.90 0.68 -7.44
N TYR A 40 9.35 1.62 -6.67
CA TYR A 40 8.03 2.19 -6.89
C TYR A 40 7.87 2.86 -8.26
N ALA A 41 8.77 3.79 -8.62
CA ALA A 41 8.60 4.59 -9.84
C ALA A 41 8.80 3.76 -11.14
N PRO A 42 9.88 2.98 -11.32
CA PRO A 42 10.09 2.25 -12.57
C PRO A 42 9.12 1.07 -12.74
N LEU A 43 8.55 0.53 -11.64
CA LEU A 43 7.60 -0.58 -11.74
C LEU A 43 6.18 -0.13 -12.09
N GLN A 44 5.80 1.14 -11.93
CA GLN A 44 4.44 1.60 -12.27
C GLN A 44 4.02 1.30 -13.71
N PRO A 45 4.82 1.58 -14.75
CA PRO A 45 4.46 1.21 -16.12
C PRO A 45 4.30 -0.29 -16.31
N VAL A 46 5.18 -1.08 -15.68
CA VAL A 46 5.14 -2.56 -15.74
C VAL A 46 3.85 -3.08 -15.10
N MET A 47 3.48 -2.52 -13.94
CA MET A 47 2.25 -2.90 -13.24
C MET A 47 0.99 -2.45 -14.00
N GLY A 48 1.06 -1.33 -14.73
CA GLY A 48 -0.02 -0.91 -15.65
C GLY A 48 -0.23 -1.93 -16.77
N TRP A 49 0.85 -2.30 -17.44
CA TRP A 49 0.81 -3.33 -18.48
C TRP A 49 0.31 -4.68 -17.94
N LEU A 50 0.72 -5.07 -16.74
CA LEU A 50 0.26 -6.30 -16.09
C LEU A 50 -1.24 -6.22 -15.74
N ALA A 51 -1.72 -5.08 -15.25
CA ALA A 51 -3.12 -4.83 -14.96
C ALA A 51 -4.01 -4.94 -16.20
N ASP A 52 -3.51 -4.53 -17.37
CA ASP A 52 -4.24 -4.67 -18.63
C ASP A 52 -4.31 -6.13 -19.08
N ARG A 53 -3.28 -6.94 -18.82
CA ARG A 53 -3.21 -8.35 -19.23
C ARG A 53 -4.00 -9.31 -18.32
N ILE A 54 -3.79 -9.23 -17.02
CA ILE A 54 -4.36 -10.20 -16.06
C ILE A 54 -5.53 -9.65 -15.25
N GLY A 55 -5.83 -8.36 -15.42
CA GLY A 55 -6.92 -7.65 -14.76
C GLY A 55 -6.47 -6.80 -13.58
N PRO A 56 -6.93 -5.54 -13.52
CA PRO A 56 -6.48 -4.56 -12.53
C PRO A 56 -6.85 -4.95 -11.08
N ALA A 57 -7.96 -5.64 -10.88
CA ALA A 57 -8.37 -6.08 -9.56
C ALA A 57 -7.44 -7.14 -8.95
N ILE A 58 -6.89 -8.04 -9.80
CA ILE A 58 -5.94 -9.07 -9.37
C ILE A 58 -4.60 -8.44 -9.04
N VAL A 59 -4.09 -7.57 -9.93
CA VAL A 59 -2.81 -6.88 -9.74
C VAL A 59 -2.84 -6.02 -8.48
N LEU A 60 -3.92 -5.26 -8.28
CA LEU A 60 -4.12 -4.47 -7.08
C LEU A 60 -4.14 -5.33 -5.81
N ALA A 61 -4.86 -6.45 -5.82
CA ALA A 61 -4.95 -7.33 -4.65
C ALA A 61 -3.59 -7.99 -4.31
N ALA A 62 -2.83 -8.43 -5.33
CA ALA A 62 -1.51 -9.00 -5.14
C ALA A 62 -0.51 -7.97 -4.61
N GLY A 63 -0.48 -6.77 -5.18
CA GLY A 63 0.35 -5.68 -4.71
C GLY A 63 -0.03 -5.23 -3.30
N PHE A 64 -1.32 -5.15 -3.02
CA PHE A 64 -1.83 -4.83 -1.68
C PHE A 64 -1.35 -5.85 -0.63
N ALA A 65 -1.44 -7.15 -0.93
CA ALA A 65 -0.92 -8.19 -0.06
C ALA A 65 0.60 -8.06 0.16
N LEU A 66 1.35 -7.83 -0.93
CA LEU A 66 2.81 -7.71 -0.87
C LEU A 66 3.24 -6.53 0.02
N TRP A 67 2.67 -5.32 -0.20
CA TRP A 67 3.08 -4.18 0.62
C TRP A 67 2.64 -4.32 2.08
N SER A 68 1.42 -4.82 2.35
CA SER A 68 0.93 -5.01 3.72
C SER A 68 1.79 -6.02 4.50
N LEU A 69 2.19 -7.13 3.86
CA LEU A 69 3.12 -8.10 4.43
C LEU A 69 4.51 -7.46 4.66
N SER A 70 5.00 -6.67 3.72
CA SER A 70 6.27 -5.95 3.87
C SER A 70 6.23 -4.93 4.99
N THR A 71 5.09 -4.22 5.16
CA THR A 71 4.86 -3.32 6.29
C THR A 71 4.90 -4.08 7.60
N ALA A 72 4.15 -5.17 7.74
CA ALA A 72 4.16 -5.99 8.96
C ALA A 72 5.55 -6.56 9.27
N ALA A 73 6.25 -7.07 8.24
CA ALA A 73 7.60 -7.63 8.37
C ALA A 73 8.64 -6.56 8.75
N THR A 74 8.39 -5.27 8.47
CA THR A 74 9.26 -4.18 8.92
C THR A 74 9.36 -4.15 10.46
N GLY A 75 8.34 -4.57 11.19
CA GLY A 75 8.42 -4.72 12.64
C GLY A 75 9.39 -5.82 13.13
N LEU A 76 9.86 -6.69 12.24
CA LEU A 76 10.74 -7.82 12.55
C LEU A 76 12.19 -7.63 12.06
N VAL A 77 12.54 -6.46 11.52
CA VAL A 77 13.87 -6.20 10.99
C VAL A 77 14.92 -6.11 12.08
N TRP A 78 16.15 -6.50 11.74
CA TRP A 78 17.30 -6.50 12.65
C TRP A 78 18.53 -5.77 12.10
N GLY A 79 18.40 -5.10 10.95
CA GLY A 79 19.51 -4.33 10.37
C GLY A 79 19.18 -3.75 9.01
N LEU A 80 20.13 -2.99 8.47
CA LEU A 80 20.00 -2.24 7.23
C LEU A 80 19.55 -3.10 6.03
N ALA A 81 20.20 -4.27 5.84
CA ALA A 81 19.91 -5.12 4.68
C ALA A 81 18.45 -5.61 4.66
N SER A 82 17.92 -6.07 5.80
CA SER A 82 16.52 -6.51 5.90
C SER A 82 15.55 -5.35 5.67
N LEU A 83 15.89 -4.17 6.16
CA LEU A 83 15.07 -2.97 5.99
C LEU A 83 15.04 -2.53 4.53
N VAL A 84 16.19 -2.53 3.83
CA VAL A 84 16.30 -2.21 2.40
C VAL A 84 15.48 -3.18 1.54
N VAL A 85 15.59 -4.49 1.79
CA VAL A 85 14.80 -5.49 1.05
C VAL A 85 13.30 -5.26 1.23
N LEU A 86 12.84 -5.03 2.45
CA LEU A 86 11.42 -4.77 2.71
C LEU A 86 10.93 -3.46 2.07
N ARG A 87 11.78 -2.43 1.99
CA ARG A 87 11.48 -1.19 1.27
C ARG A 87 11.33 -1.40 -0.24
N LEU A 88 12.18 -2.22 -0.85
CA LEU A 88 12.03 -2.58 -2.26
C LEU A 88 10.73 -3.37 -2.51
N LEU A 89 10.43 -4.37 -1.68
CA LEU A 89 9.20 -5.16 -1.79
C LEU A 89 7.95 -4.29 -1.59
N MET A 90 7.99 -3.39 -0.60
CA MET A 90 6.92 -2.43 -0.35
C MET A 90 6.70 -1.51 -1.56
N GLY A 91 7.79 -0.93 -2.11
CA GLY A 91 7.74 -0.11 -3.32
C GLY A 91 7.16 -0.84 -4.51
N ALA A 92 7.57 -2.10 -4.73
CA ALA A 92 7.03 -2.95 -5.79
C ALA A 92 5.52 -3.25 -5.59
N GLY A 93 5.10 -3.55 -4.36
CA GLY A 93 3.70 -3.76 -4.03
C GLY A 93 2.85 -2.51 -4.28
N GLU A 94 3.30 -1.37 -3.78
CA GLU A 94 2.59 -0.09 -3.93
C GLU A 94 2.55 0.43 -5.38
N ALA A 95 3.52 0.09 -6.21
CA ALA A 95 3.55 0.45 -7.63
C ALA A 95 2.32 -0.07 -8.40
N THR A 96 1.64 -1.10 -7.89
CA THR A 96 0.42 -1.65 -8.49
C THR A 96 -0.79 -0.73 -8.32
N PHE A 97 -0.78 0.15 -7.31
CA PHE A 97 -1.99 0.86 -6.88
C PHE A 97 -2.52 1.82 -7.93
N TYR A 98 -1.74 2.82 -8.34
CA TYR A 98 -2.21 3.86 -9.26
C TYR A 98 -2.69 3.32 -10.60
N PRO A 99 -1.90 2.51 -11.34
CA PRO A 99 -2.35 2.02 -12.63
C PRO A 99 -3.60 1.13 -12.50
N SER A 100 -3.66 0.27 -11.49
CA SER A 100 -4.83 -0.60 -11.28
C SER A 100 -6.06 0.17 -10.84
N ALA A 101 -5.91 1.13 -9.93
CA ALA A 101 -7.02 1.94 -9.43
C ALA A 101 -7.63 2.82 -10.53
N LEU A 102 -6.78 3.47 -11.36
CA LEU A 102 -7.25 4.26 -12.49
C LEU A 102 -7.93 3.39 -13.55
N SER A 103 -7.40 2.21 -13.85
CA SER A 103 -8.04 1.26 -14.77
C SER A 103 -9.41 0.83 -14.26
N LEU A 104 -9.55 0.48 -12.98
CA LEU A 104 -10.83 0.15 -12.36
C LEU A 104 -11.80 1.34 -12.38
N LEU A 105 -11.33 2.54 -12.10
CA LEU A 105 -12.14 3.75 -12.12
C LEU A 105 -12.70 4.01 -13.51
N VAL A 106 -11.86 3.95 -14.55
CA VAL A 106 -12.29 4.17 -15.94
C VAL A 106 -13.29 3.12 -16.40
N ARG A 107 -13.14 1.86 -15.97
CA ARG A 107 -14.04 0.76 -16.35
C ARG A 107 -15.40 0.81 -15.64
N ASN A 108 -15.45 1.28 -14.39
CA ASN A 108 -16.64 1.16 -13.54
C ASN A 108 -17.34 2.48 -13.23
N VAL A 109 -16.73 3.63 -13.55
CA VAL A 109 -17.29 4.95 -13.23
C VAL A 109 -17.66 5.72 -14.50
N PRO A 110 -18.91 6.22 -14.61
CA PRO A 110 -19.35 7.04 -15.74
C PRO A 110 -18.43 8.25 -15.96
N PRO A 111 -18.19 8.67 -17.22
CA PRO A 111 -17.30 9.79 -17.53
C PRO A 111 -17.58 11.07 -16.75
N THR A 112 -18.85 11.37 -16.52
CA THR A 112 -19.32 12.57 -15.78
C THR A 112 -18.94 12.56 -14.30
N GLN A 113 -18.65 11.41 -13.70
CA GLN A 113 -18.32 11.25 -12.28
C GLN A 113 -16.82 10.94 -12.03
N ARG A 114 -16.05 10.73 -13.10
CA ARG A 114 -14.62 10.33 -12.97
C ARG A 114 -13.78 11.37 -12.26
N ALA A 115 -14.02 12.65 -12.52
CA ALA A 115 -13.31 13.74 -11.87
C ALA A 115 -13.52 13.70 -10.33
N LEU A 116 -14.78 13.55 -9.89
CA LEU A 116 -15.12 13.45 -8.47
C LEU A 116 -14.53 12.21 -7.84
N ALA A 117 -14.61 11.05 -8.51
CA ALA A 117 -14.02 9.80 -8.01
C ALA A 117 -12.50 9.90 -7.87
N THR A 118 -11.81 10.51 -8.83
CA THR A 118 -10.37 10.77 -8.77
C THR A 118 -10.03 11.75 -7.63
N ALA A 119 -10.79 12.82 -7.48
CA ALA A 119 -10.59 13.78 -6.39
C ALA A 119 -10.76 13.12 -5.02
N THR A 120 -11.81 12.30 -4.84
CA THR A 120 -12.02 11.53 -3.60
C THR A 120 -10.87 10.56 -3.32
N MET A 121 -10.34 9.91 -4.37
CA MET A 121 -9.16 9.05 -4.23
C MET A 121 -7.94 9.86 -3.78
N GLN A 122 -7.69 11.01 -4.38
CA GLN A 122 -6.57 11.89 -4.04
C GLN A 122 -6.70 12.51 -2.64
N PHE A 123 -7.91 12.78 -2.19
CA PHE A 123 -8.15 13.24 -0.81
C PHE A 123 -7.61 12.25 0.23
N GLY A 124 -7.73 10.94 -0.04
CA GLY A 124 -7.10 9.91 0.78
C GLY A 124 -5.57 9.97 0.80
N ALA A 125 -4.93 10.50 -0.26
CA ALA A 125 -3.47 10.70 -0.29
C ALA A 125 -3.03 11.88 0.59
N VAL A 126 -3.89 12.88 0.73
CA VAL A 126 -3.61 14.06 1.56
C VAL A 126 -3.80 13.72 3.05
N LEU A 127 -4.91 13.08 3.41
CA LEU A 127 -5.23 12.74 4.80
C LEU A 127 -4.46 11.52 5.33
N GLY A 128 -4.04 10.62 4.43
CA GLY A 128 -3.37 9.37 4.82
C GLY A 128 -2.15 9.58 5.71
N PRO A 129 -1.19 10.40 5.32
CA PRO A 129 0.02 10.64 6.10
C PRO A 129 -0.27 11.21 7.50
N ASP A 130 -1.22 12.13 7.61
CA ASP A 130 -1.59 12.74 8.89
C ASP A 130 -2.21 11.70 9.84
N ILE A 131 -3.14 10.90 9.34
CA ILE A 131 -3.73 9.78 10.09
C ILE A 131 -2.65 8.76 10.45
N GLY A 132 -1.76 8.43 9.52
CA GLY A 132 -0.65 7.50 9.74
C GLY A 132 0.31 7.97 10.83
N THR A 133 0.65 9.24 10.81
CA THR A 133 1.50 9.85 11.84
C THR A 133 0.81 9.89 13.20
N LEU A 134 -0.48 10.25 13.25
CA LEU A 134 -1.23 10.33 14.50
C LEU A 134 -1.44 8.93 15.11
N VAL A 135 -2.03 8.02 14.34
CA VAL A 135 -2.36 6.65 14.82
C VAL A 135 -1.08 5.85 15.04
N GLY A 136 -0.14 5.91 14.09
CA GLY A 136 1.15 5.25 14.19
C GLY A 136 1.96 5.78 15.36
N GLY A 137 2.00 7.11 15.57
CA GLY A 137 2.64 7.75 16.71
C GLY A 137 2.06 7.30 18.04
N MET A 138 0.73 7.22 18.17
CA MET A 138 0.09 6.72 19.40
C MET A 138 0.46 5.26 19.69
N ILE A 139 0.41 4.40 18.69
CA ILE A 139 0.81 2.99 18.87
C ILE A 139 2.28 2.90 19.25
N MET A 140 3.13 3.68 18.58
CA MET A 140 4.56 3.70 18.80
C MET A 140 4.94 4.17 20.20
N LEU A 141 4.26 5.18 20.74
CA LEU A 141 4.48 5.70 22.10
C LEU A 141 4.17 4.66 23.19
N HIS A 142 3.15 3.83 22.99
CA HIS A 142 2.71 2.86 24.01
C HIS A 142 3.33 1.48 23.83
N PHE A 143 3.59 1.06 22.58
CA PHE A 143 3.96 -0.33 22.25
C PHE A 143 5.25 -0.45 21.42
N GLY A 144 5.89 0.67 21.11
CA GLY A 144 7.10 0.73 20.30
C GLY A 144 6.84 0.63 18.79
N TRP A 145 7.85 1.01 18.01
CA TRP A 145 7.77 1.07 16.55
C TRP A 145 7.60 -0.31 15.88
N ARG A 146 8.15 -1.37 16.46
CA ARG A 146 8.00 -2.73 15.94
C ARG A 146 6.54 -3.16 15.93
N THR A 147 5.86 -2.98 17.07
CA THR A 147 4.42 -3.27 17.21
C THR A 147 3.59 -2.41 16.28
N MET A 148 3.94 -1.15 16.11
CA MET A 148 3.27 -0.25 15.17
C MET A 148 3.25 -0.82 13.75
N PHE A 149 4.41 -1.25 13.21
CA PHE A 149 4.47 -1.81 11.85
C PHE A 149 3.70 -3.12 11.72
N VAL A 150 3.79 -4.01 12.71
CA VAL A 150 3.03 -5.28 12.70
C VAL A 150 1.53 -5.00 12.72
N VAL A 151 1.06 -4.12 13.60
CA VAL A 151 -0.36 -3.78 13.71
C VAL A 151 -0.87 -3.12 12.44
N MET A 152 -0.14 -2.15 11.88
CA MET A 152 -0.56 -1.46 10.66
C MET A 152 -0.60 -2.39 9.46
N GLY A 153 0.42 -3.22 9.25
CA GLY A 153 0.44 -4.19 8.17
C GLY A 153 -0.66 -5.25 8.28
N CYS A 154 -0.91 -5.77 9.48
CA CYS A 154 -2.01 -6.71 9.74
C CYS A 154 -3.38 -6.06 9.55
N ALA A 155 -3.56 -4.81 10.04
CA ALA A 155 -4.80 -4.07 9.84
C ALA A 155 -5.07 -3.83 8.35
N SER A 156 -4.05 -3.51 7.57
CA SER A 156 -4.15 -3.37 6.11
C SER A 156 -4.59 -4.68 5.46
N LEU A 157 -4.06 -5.84 5.88
CA LEU A 157 -4.47 -7.15 5.34
C LEU A 157 -5.95 -7.47 5.55
N THR A 158 -6.58 -6.96 6.60
CA THR A 158 -8.03 -7.18 6.84
C THR A 158 -8.88 -6.60 5.71
N TRP A 159 -8.46 -5.48 5.11
CA TRP A 159 -9.13 -4.88 3.95
C TRP A 159 -9.16 -5.83 2.74
N LEU A 160 -8.10 -6.62 2.52
CA LEU A 160 -8.01 -7.58 1.42
C LEU A 160 -9.10 -8.67 1.52
N PHE A 161 -9.48 -9.05 2.74
CA PHE A 161 -10.57 -9.99 2.96
C PHE A 161 -11.92 -9.43 2.49
N PHE A 162 -12.21 -8.15 2.80
CA PHE A 162 -13.42 -7.48 2.31
C PHE A 162 -13.39 -7.29 0.78
N TRP A 163 -12.23 -6.95 0.23
CA TRP A 163 -12.03 -6.81 -1.21
C TRP A 163 -12.31 -8.11 -1.98
N ARG A 164 -11.79 -9.23 -1.49
CA ARG A 164 -12.06 -10.56 -2.09
C ARG A 164 -13.54 -10.93 -2.08
N ARG A 165 -14.26 -10.61 -1.03
CA ARG A 165 -15.72 -10.85 -0.96
C ARG A 165 -16.47 -10.04 -2.02
N ARG A 166 -16.11 -8.79 -2.21
CA ARG A 166 -16.70 -7.92 -3.25
C ARG A 166 -16.46 -8.47 -4.65
N LEU A 167 -15.23 -8.85 -4.96
CA LEU A 167 -14.88 -9.42 -6.27
C LEU A 167 -15.63 -10.72 -6.58
N ARG A 168 -15.86 -11.55 -5.59
CA ARG A 168 -16.66 -12.79 -5.77
C ARG A 168 -18.11 -12.46 -6.08
N ALA A 169 -18.73 -11.57 -5.31
CA ALA A 169 -20.10 -11.14 -5.51
C ALA A 169 -20.31 -10.51 -6.90
N GLU A 170 -19.38 -9.69 -7.39
CA GLU A 170 -19.44 -9.13 -8.75
C GLU A 170 -19.36 -10.20 -9.84
N ARG A 171 -18.47 -11.19 -9.69
CA ARG A 171 -18.35 -12.31 -10.65
C ARG A 171 -19.61 -13.18 -10.67
N GLU A 172 -20.20 -13.46 -9.53
CA GLU A 172 -21.44 -14.24 -9.42
C GLU A 172 -22.62 -13.50 -10.05
N SER A 173 -22.72 -12.19 -9.84
CA SER A 173 -23.74 -11.32 -10.47
C SER A 173 -23.59 -11.29 -11.99
N GLN A 174 -22.37 -11.14 -12.51
CA GLN A 174 -22.13 -11.14 -13.96
C GLN A 174 -22.40 -12.51 -14.60
N ALA A 175 -22.03 -13.60 -13.94
CA ALA A 175 -22.32 -14.96 -14.42
C ALA A 175 -23.83 -15.24 -14.47
N SER A 176 -24.58 -14.79 -13.45
CA SER A 176 -26.03 -14.93 -13.39
C SER A 176 -26.73 -14.12 -14.49
N SER A 177 -26.25 -12.93 -14.77
CA SER A 177 -26.80 -12.06 -15.86
C SER A 177 -26.52 -12.65 -17.25
N ALA A 178 -25.36 -13.28 -17.44
CA ALA A 178 -24.99 -13.91 -18.71
C ALA A 178 -25.75 -15.21 -18.99
N VAL A 179 -26.28 -15.90 -17.96
CA VAL A 179 -27.12 -17.08 -18.10
C VAL A 179 -28.60 -16.72 -18.36
N ALA A 180 -29.00 -15.51 -17.95
CA ALA A 180 -30.37 -15.01 -18.11
C ALA A 180 -30.64 -14.27 -19.44
N ALA A 181 -29.59 -14.00 -20.23
CA ALA A 181 -29.63 -13.37 -21.55
C ALA A 181 -29.48 -14.37 -22.69
#